data_b45ed1f4723ecf4d4bedc4a58c055039
#
_entry.id   b45ed1f4723ecf4d4bedc4a58c055039
#
_cell.length_a   1.000
_cell.length_b   1.000
_cell.length_c   1.000
_cell.angle_alpha   90.00
_cell.angle_beta   90.00
_cell.angle_gamma   90.00
#
_symmetry.space_group_name_H-M   'P 1'
#
loop_
_entity.id
_entity.type
_entity.pdbx_description
1 polymer ?
#
loop_
_entity_poly.entity_id
_entity_poly.type
_entity_poly.pdbx_seq_one_letter_code
_entity_poly.pdbx_strand_id
1 'polypeptide(L)'
;MPENNIELAGNTNIKTSQVDKSVDTPADFTSPEVLYNKLIETIRQYHPSSDLSDIERAYKVAKEAHEGQFRKSGEPYIIHPLCVAIILAELELDKESIIAGLLHDVVEDTVMTSEDVAREFGDEVALLVDGVTKLTQLNYQHDKIEVQAENLRKMFLAMAKDIRVIMIKLADRLHNMRTMQYQSPAKQVEKSRETMDIYAPIAHRLGISKIKVELDDLSMKYLMPDTYNDLVKQVDINRPGREAVIKRIIKEVGMH
;
A
#
# COMPACT_ATOMS: atom_id res chain seq x y z
N MET A 1 -6.05 78.59 -11.79
CA MET A 1 -5.45 77.24 -11.69
C MET A 1 -6.17 76.56 -10.57
N PRO A 2 -7.24 75.78 -10.78
CA PRO A 2 -7.87 75.09 -9.66
C PRO A 2 -7.40 73.62 -9.56
N GLU A 3 -7.07 73.30 -8.33
CA GLU A 3 -6.91 71.95 -7.79
C GLU A 3 -8.25 71.23 -7.78
N ASN A 4 -8.26 69.97 -8.25
CA ASN A 4 -9.37 69.07 -8.07
C ASN A 4 -8.99 67.96 -7.10
N ASN A 5 -9.45 68.13 -5.88
CA ASN A 5 -9.58 67.04 -4.91
C ASN A 5 -10.66 66.05 -5.38
N ILE A 6 -10.32 64.77 -5.47
CA ILE A 6 -11.27 63.69 -5.53
C ILE A 6 -11.05 62.81 -4.30
N GLU A 7 -11.93 62.96 -3.33
CA GLU A 7 -12.17 61.97 -2.28
C GLU A 7 -12.65 60.65 -2.88
N LEU A 8 -11.98 59.57 -2.54
CA LEU A 8 -12.51 58.24 -2.73
C LEU A 8 -12.62 57.57 -1.36
N ALA A 9 -13.80 57.72 -0.77
CA ALA A 9 -14.29 56.82 0.27
C ALA A 9 -14.68 55.47 -0.38
N GLY A 10 -14.04 54.41 0.02
CA GLY A 10 -14.37 53.08 -0.40
C GLY A 10 -14.02 52.05 0.68
N ASN A 11 -14.89 52.05 1.70
CA ASN A 11 -14.82 51.09 2.79
C ASN A 11 -15.33 49.73 2.27
N THR A 12 -14.44 48.84 1.81
CA THR A 12 -14.78 47.45 1.48
C THR A 12 -14.45 46.57 2.68
N ASN A 13 -15.47 46.29 3.48
CA ASN A 13 -15.50 45.22 4.45
C ASN A 13 -15.24 43.90 3.73
N ILE A 14 -14.03 43.40 3.78
CA ILE A 14 -13.71 41.99 3.45
C ILE A 14 -14.19 41.18 4.63
N LYS A 15 -15.39 40.61 4.49
CA LYS A 15 -15.86 39.47 5.32
C LYS A 15 -14.87 38.34 5.11
N THR A 16 -14.01 38.08 6.09
CA THR A 16 -13.33 36.82 6.26
C THR A 16 -14.40 35.72 6.39
N SER A 17 -14.68 35.03 5.30
CA SER A 17 -15.42 33.80 5.34
C SER A 17 -14.61 32.81 6.19
N GLN A 18 -15.12 32.52 7.37
CA GLN A 18 -14.70 31.35 8.15
C GLN A 18 -14.88 30.14 7.23
N VAL A 19 -13.76 29.55 6.81
CA VAL A 19 -13.75 28.23 6.20
C VAL A 19 -14.13 27.27 7.31
N ASP A 20 -15.37 26.84 7.24
CA ASP A 20 -15.93 25.77 8.06
C ASP A 20 -15.06 24.53 7.84
N LYS A 21 -14.23 24.19 8.84
CA LYS A 21 -13.46 22.96 8.88
C LYS A 21 -14.36 21.85 9.42
N SER A 22 -15.45 21.56 8.75
CA SER A 22 -16.03 20.22 8.80
C SER A 22 -15.14 19.35 7.95
N VAL A 23 -14.16 18.72 8.57
CA VAL A 23 -13.48 17.56 8.01
C VAL A 23 -14.58 16.50 7.89
N ASP A 24 -15.14 16.36 6.69
CA ASP A 24 -15.92 15.20 6.33
C ASP A 24 -15.03 13.99 6.59
N THR A 25 -15.25 13.31 7.70
CA THR A 25 -14.68 11.98 7.94
C THR A 25 -15.27 11.09 6.84
N PRO A 26 -14.43 10.53 5.96
CA PRO A 26 -14.92 9.61 4.96
C PRO A 26 -15.58 8.44 5.67
N ALA A 27 -16.88 8.27 5.51
CA ALA A 27 -17.72 7.31 6.22
C ALA A 27 -17.49 5.83 5.80
N ASP A 28 -16.40 5.50 5.08
CA ASP A 28 -16.22 4.21 4.42
C ASP A 28 -14.88 3.51 4.72
N PHE A 29 -14.25 3.78 5.86
CA PHE A 29 -13.11 2.96 6.24
C PHE A 29 -13.58 1.66 6.89
N THR A 30 -13.12 0.54 6.35
CA THR A 30 -13.26 -0.75 7.04
C THR A 30 -12.51 -0.66 8.38
N SER A 31 -13.22 -0.94 9.49
CA SER A 31 -12.60 -0.81 10.81
C SER A 31 -11.40 -1.76 10.99
N PRO A 32 -10.39 -1.38 11.79
CA PRO A 32 -9.24 -2.25 12.08
C PRO A 32 -9.66 -3.63 12.60
N GLU A 33 -10.74 -3.73 13.37
CA GLU A 33 -11.26 -4.98 13.91
C GLU A 33 -11.79 -5.91 12.80
N VAL A 34 -12.50 -5.35 11.82
CA VAL A 34 -12.98 -6.12 10.66
C VAL A 34 -11.81 -6.62 9.82
N LEU A 35 -10.79 -5.77 9.59
CA LEU A 35 -9.58 -6.17 8.86
C LEU A 35 -8.79 -7.23 9.62
N TYR A 36 -8.66 -7.11 10.94
CA TYR A 36 -8.01 -8.13 11.76
C TYR A 36 -8.74 -9.48 11.66
N ASN A 37 -10.06 -9.49 11.78
CA ASN A 37 -10.85 -10.71 11.61
C ASN A 37 -10.67 -11.32 10.22
N LYS A 38 -10.65 -10.50 9.16
CA LYS A 38 -10.34 -10.96 7.80
C LYS A 38 -8.95 -11.59 7.72
N LEU A 39 -7.93 -10.99 8.35
CA LEU A 39 -6.58 -11.56 8.40
C LEU A 39 -6.60 -12.96 9.01
N ILE A 40 -7.23 -13.11 10.17
CA ILE A 40 -7.34 -14.38 10.89
C ILE A 40 -8.09 -15.43 10.07
N GLU A 41 -9.21 -15.06 9.45
CA GLU A 41 -9.96 -15.95 8.56
C GLU A 41 -9.12 -16.40 7.35
N THR A 42 -8.39 -15.49 6.73
CA THR A 42 -7.52 -15.80 5.60
C THR A 42 -6.43 -16.80 6.01
N ILE A 43 -5.75 -16.59 7.14
CA ILE A 43 -4.71 -17.51 7.63
C ILE A 43 -5.30 -18.88 7.94
N ARG A 44 -6.48 -18.96 8.54
CA ARG A 44 -7.14 -20.23 8.86
C ARG A 44 -7.53 -21.07 7.64
N GLN A 45 -7.66 -20.48 6.45
CA GLN A 45 -7.94 -21.22 5.22
C GLN A 45 -6.77 -22.15 4.82
N TYR A 46 -5.52 -21.72 5.03
CA TYR A 46 -4.35 -22.54 4.69
C TYR A 46 -3.63 -23.11 5.92
N HIS A 47 -3.84 -22.56 7.11
CA HIS A 47 -3.32 -23.06 8.38
C HIS A 47 -4.41 -23.18 9.47
N PRO A 48 -5.32 -24.15 9.38
CA PRO A 48 -6.48 -24.25 10.31
C PRO A 48 -6.12 -24.43 11.79
N SER A 49 -4.98 -25.07 12.07
CA SER A 49 -4.52 -25.41 13.43
C SER A 49 -3.41 -24.53 13.98
N SER A 50 -3.06 -23.40 13.30
CA SER A 50 -1.98 -22.52 13.73
C SER A 50 -2.31 -21.83 15.06
N ASP A 51 -1.30 -21.73 15.92
CA ASP A 51 -1.33 -20.79 17.04
C ASP A 51 -1.13 -19.36 16.49
N LEU A 52 -2.15 -18.53 16.70
CA LEU A 52 -2.19 -17.15 16.21
C LEU A 52 -1.86 -16.11 17.29
N SER A 53 -1.42 -16.57 18.47
CA SER A 53 -1.12 -15.70 19.62
C SER A 53 -0.04 -14.65 19.32
N ASP A 54 1.00 -15.02 18.55
CA ASP A 54 2.05 -14.10 18.15
C ASP A 54 1.56 -13.04 17.14
N ILE A 55 0.66 -13.42 16.23
CA ILE A 55 0.04 -12.49 15.28
C ILE A 55 -0.87 -11.50 16.01
N GLU A 56 -1.66 -11.99 16.98
CA GLU A 56 -2.48 -11.11 17.82
C GLU A 56 -1.61 -10.13 18.62
N ARG A 57 -0.49 -10.60 19.18
CA ARG A 57 0.47 -9.76 19.90
C ARG A 57 1.08 -8.71 18.97
N ALA A 58 1.53 -9.10 17.76
CA ALA A 58 2.08 -8.19 16.77
C ALA A 58 1.07 -7.11 16.34
N TYR A 59 -0.20 -7.49 16.14
CA TYR A 59 -1.26 -6.53 15.86
C TYR A 59 -1.45 -5.51 17.00
N LYS A 60 -1.46 -5.96 18.27
CA LYS A 60 -1.58 -5.08 19.42
C LYS A 60 -0.41 -4.11 19.52
N VAL A 61 0.82 -4.60 19.37
CA VAL A 61 2.04 -3.78 19.37
C VAL A 61 2.02 -2.76 18.23
N ALA A 62 1.69 -3.16 16.99
CA ALA A 62 1.59 -2.24 15.88
C ALA A 62 0.50 -1.18 16.08
N LYS A 63 -0.66 -1.57 16.65
CA LYS A 63 -1.77 -0.67 16.94
C LYS A 63 -1.39 0.38 18.00
N GLU A 64 -0.73 -0.03 19.07
CA GLU A 64 -0.24 0.86 20.12
C GLU A 64 0.88 1.78 19.62
N ALA A 65 1.84 1.24 18.84
CA ALA A 65 2.96 2.01 18.30
C ALA A 65 2.51 3.13 17.35
N HIS A 66 1.43 2.91 16.60
CA HIS A 66 0.84 3.88 15.66
C HIS A 66 -0.39 4.62 16.22
N GLU A 67 -0.59 4.59 17.56
CA GLU A 67 -1.72 5.29 18.16
C GLU A 67 -1.67 6.80 17.87
N GLY A 68 -2.80 7.36 17.46
CA GLY A 68 -2.90 8.78 17.10
C GLY A 68 -2.27 9.16 15.76
N GLN A 69 -1.70 8.22 15.01
CA GLN A 69 -1.20 8.46 13.65
C GLN A 69 -2.31 8.18 12.61
N PHE A 70 -2.34 9.03 11.58
CA PHE A 70 -3.31 8.93 10.48
C PHE A 70 -2.60 9.01 9.13
N ARG A 71 -3.11 8.28 8.16
CA ARG A 71 -2.66 8.38 6.77
C ARG A 71 -3.24 9.64 6.10
N LYS A 72 -2.75 9.98 4.91
CA LYS A 72 -3.29 11.10 4.12
C LYS A 72 -4.75 10.92 3.70
N SER A 73 -5.23 9.68 3.67
CA SER A 73 -6.65 9.32 3.50
C SER A 73 -7.53 9.72 4.70
N GLY A 74 -6.93 10.05 5.85
CA GLY A 74 -7.63 10.30 7.11
C GLY A 74 -7.90 9.04 7.94
N GLU A 75 -7.56 7.84 7.44
CA GLU A 75 -7.73 6.57 8.15
C GLU A 75 -6.65 6.38 9.23
N PRO A 76 -6.93 5.65 10.34
CA PRO A 76 -5.93 5.25 11.32
C PRO A 76 -4.78 4.49 10.65
N TYR A 77 -3.53 4.78 11.04
CA TYR A 77 -2.35 4.21 10.39
C TYR A 77 -2.32 2.69 10.41
N ILE A 78 -2.81 2.06 11.48
CA ILE A 78 -2.84 0.60 11.65
C ILE A 78 -3.56 -0.15 10.52
N ILE A 79 -4.44 0.52 9.76
CA ILE A 79 -5.12 -0.08 8.60
C ILE A 79 -4.10 -0.51 7.53
N HIS A 80 -3.02 0.26 7.36
CA HIS A 80 -1.97 -0.07 6.40
C HIS A 80 -1.26 -1.39 6.71
N PRO A 81 -0.62 -1.58 7.87
CA PRO A 81 0.03 -2.85 8.18
C PRO A 81 -0.95 -4.04 8.20
N LEU A 82 -2.21 -3.84 8.61
CA LEU A 82 -3.23 -4.89 8.49
C LEU A 82 -3.48 -5.30 7.03
N CYS A 83 -3.64 -4.34 6.13
CA CYS A 83 -3.82 -4.63 4.71
C CYS A 83 -2.58 -5.30 4.09
N VAL A 84 -1.38 -4.90 4.49
CA VAL A 84 -0.12 -5.57 4.08
C VAL A 84 -0.12 -7.01 4.55
N ALA A 85 -0.42 -7.27 5.82
CA ALA A 85 -0.50 -8.62 6.39
C ALA A 85 -1.57 -9.48 5.69
N ILE A 86 -2.73 -8.91 5.33
CA ILE A 86 -3.77 -9.62 4.57
C ILE A 86 -3.25 -10.01 3.18
N ILE A 87 -2.54 -9.12 2.47
CA ILE A 87 -1.94 -9.44 1.16
C ILE A 87 -0.94 -10.59 1.29
N LEU A 88 -0.11 -10.59 2.34
CA LEU A 88 0.85 -11.68 2.61
C LEU A 88 0.13 -13.00 2.96
N ALA A 89 -0.97 -12.95 3.72
CA ALA A 89 -1.80 -14.10 4.02
C ALA A 89 -2.51 -14.66 2.76
N GLU A 90 -2.98 -13.78 1.86
CA GLU A 90 -3.54 -14.19 0.55
C GLU A 90 -2.50 -14.83 -0.39
N LEU A 91 -1.20 -14.66 -0.10
CA LEU A 91 -0.08 -15.34 -0.75
C LEU A 91 0.38 -16.58 0.04
N GLU A 92 -0.33 -16.95 1.10
CA GLU A 92 -0.07 -18.11 1.95
C GLU A 92 1.35 -18.13 2.57
N LEU A 93 1.86 -16.93 2.95
CA LEU A 93 3.18 -16.82 3.58
C LEU A 93 3.13 -17.30 5.05
N ASP A 94 4.32 -17.60 5.58
CA ASP A 94 4.53 -18.07 6.94
C ASP A 94 4.17 -17.02 8.01
N LYS A 95 4.08 -17.49 9.25
CA LYS A 95 3.71 -16.68 10.41
C LYS A 95 4.67 -15.50 10.62
N GLU A 96 5.96 -15.73 10.45
CA GLU A 96 7.02 -14.74 10.63
C GLU A 96 6.90 -13.62 9.61
N SER A 97 6.58 -13.93 8.36
CA SER A 97 6.30 -12.94 7.29
C SER A 97 5.06 -12.10 7.60
N ILE A 98 3.99 -12.71 8.11
CA ILE A 98 2.77 -12.00 8.52
C ILE A 98 3.07 -11.03 9.66
N ILE A 99 3.79 -11.49 10.70
CA ILE A 99 4.20 -10.67 11.84
C ILE A 99 5.10 -9.51 11.36
N ALA A 100 6.08 -9.80 10.52
CA ALA A 100 6.95 -8.78 9.94
C ALA A 100 6.16 -7.77 9.08
N GLY A 101 5.12 -8.22 8.36
CA GLY A 101 4.19 -7.34 7.63
C GLY A 101 3.37 -6.43 8.55
N LEU A 102 2.97 -6.88 9.74
CA LEU A 102 2.32 -6.05 10.74
C LEU A 102 3.27 -5.01 11.37
N LEU A 103 4.56 -5.34 11.48
CA LEU A 103 5.57 -4.54 12.19
C LEU A 103 6.51 -3.77 11.27
N HIS A 104 6.34 -3.84 9.94
CA HIS A 104 7.35 -3.35 8.98
C HIS A 104 7.65 -1.85 9.10
N ASP A 105 6.67 -1.03 9.47
CA ASP A 105 6.83 0.42 9.65
C ASP A 105 7.11 0.82 11.11
N VAL A 106 6.99 -0.12 12.08
CA VAL A 106 7.10 0.22 13.51
C VAL A 106 8.50 0.75 13.85
N VAL A 107 9.56 0.16 13.29
CA VAL A 107 10.94 0.59 13.53
C VAL A 107 11.28 1.89 12.79
N GLU A 108 10.63 2.18 11.67
CA GLU A 108 10.87 3.39 10.88
C GLU A 108 10.11 4.60 11.42
N ASP A 109 8.86 4.41 11.80
CA ASP A 109 7.91 5.49 12.09
C ASP A 109 7.60 5.68 13.59
N THR A 110 8.20 4.86 14.49
CA THR A 110 7.94 4.93 15.92
C THR A 110 9.23 4.88 16.76
N VAL A 111 9.08 4.82 18.08
CA VAL A 111 10.21 4.74 19.03
C VAL A 111 10.74 3.31 19.23
N MET A 112 10.07 2.30 18.65
CA MET A 112 10.46 0.90 18.77
C MET A 112 11.72 0.61 17.98
N THR A 113 12.65 -0.15 18.55
CA THR A 113 13.93 -0.50 17.91
C THR A 113 13.90 -1.92 17.34
N SER A 114 14.86 -2.24 16.45
CA SER A 114 15.02 -3.61 15.94
C SER A 114 15.34 -4.61 17.07
N GLU A 115 16.04 -4.17 18.12
CA GLU A 115 16.33 -4.97 19.31
C GLU A 115 15.05 -5.27 20.11
N ASP A 116 14.10 -4.34 20.18
CA ASP A 116 12.80 -4.56 20.81
C ASP A 116 11.99 -5.59 20.02
N VAL A 117 11.99 -5.51 18.71
CA VAL A 117 11.33 -6.50 17.84
C VAL A 117 11.97 -7.89 18.02
N ALA A 118 13.32 -7.97 18.07
CA ALA A 118 14.02 -9.23 18.29
C ALA A 118 13.67 -9.86 19.66
N ARG A 119 13.60 -9.04 20.70
CA ARG A 119 13.27 -9.50 22.05
C ARG A 119 11.83 -10.03 22.14
N GLU A 120 10.87 -9.42 21.46
CA GLU A 120 9.45 -9.76 21.56
C GLU A 120 9.00 -10.82 20.56
N PHE A 121 9.56 -10.82 19.34
CA PHE A 121 9.10 -11.65 18.22
C PHE A 121 10.19 -12.56 17.65
N GLY A 122 11.41 -12.47 18.19
CA GLY A 122 12.56 -13.28 17.76
C GLY A 122 13.39 -12.65 16.64
N ASP A 123 14.61 -13.18 16.48
CA ASP A 123 15.62 -12.65 15.57
C ASP A 123 15.16 -12.73 14.10
N GLU A 124 14.39 -13.75 13.73
CA GLU A 124 13.90 -13.95 12.37
C GLU A 124 12.96 -12.83 11.93
N VAL A 125 11.99 -12.48 12.76
CA VAL A 125 11.07 -11.35 12.50
C VAL A 125 11.83 -10.03 12.44
N ALA A 126 12.76 -9.80 13.39
CA ALA A 126 13.56 -8.59 13.42
C ALA A 126 14.42 -8.43 12.16
N LEU A 127 14.99 -9.52 11.64
CA LEU A 127 15.78 -9.54 10.41
C LEU A 127 14.92 -9.19 9.20
N LEU A 128 13.69 -9.69 9.13
CA LEU A 128 12.74 -9.35 8.06
C LEU A 128 12.37 -7.86 8.10
N VAL A 129 12.00 -7.33 9.28
CA VAL A 129 11.65 -5.92 9.48
C VAL A 129 12.83 -5.00 9.11
N ASP A 130 14.04 -5.29 9.63
CA ASP A 130 15.25 -4.54 9.29
C ASP A 130 15.57 -4.56 7.79
N GLY A 131 15.35 -5.71 7.14
CA GLY A 131 15.50 -5.85 5.70
C GLY A 131 14.55 -4.96 4.91
N VAL A 132 13.28 -4.88 5.31
CA VAL A 132 12.26 -4.03 4.69
C VAL A 132 12.58 -2.55 4.89
N THR A 133 12.95 -2.14 6.12
CA THR A 133 13.36 -0.76 6.46
C THR A 133 14.53 -0.30 5.61
N LYS A 134 15.56 -1.14 5.43
CA LYS A 134 16.71 -0.83 4.56
C LYS A 134 16.32 -0.66 3.10
N LEU A 135 15.33 -1.40 2.61
CA LEU A 135 14.79 -1.23 1.25
C LEU A 135 13.96 0.06 1.10
N THR A 136 13.26 0.48 2.15
CA THR A 136 12.49 1.73 2.13
C THR A 136 13.40 2.96 1.98
N GLN A 137 14.58 2.94 2.57
CA GLN A 137 15.56 4.03 2.52
C GLN A 137 16.26 4.20 1.16
N LEU A 138 15.95 3.36 0.17
CA LEU A 138 16.52 3.50 -1.18
C LEU A 138 15.90 4.71 -1.90
N ASN A 139 16.73 5.67 -2.29
CA ASN A 139 16.30 6.85 -3.04
C ASN A 139 16.08 6.50 -4.51
N TYR A 140 14.84 6.57 -4.96
CA TYR A 140 14.52 6.47 -6.38
C TYR A 140 14.77 7.82 -7.07
N GLN A 141 15.66 7.83 -8.08
CA GLN A 141 15.92 8.98 -8.95
C GLN A 141 15.81 8.52 -10.40
N HIS A 142 14.72 8.94 -11.07
CA HIS A 142 14.40 8.50 -12.42
C HIS A 142 15.52 8.80 -13.45
N ASP A 143 16.17 9.94 -13.32
CA ASP A 143 17.12 10.45 -14.31
C ASP A 143 18.55 9.93 -14.11
N LYS A 144 18.81 9.09 -13.09
CA LYS A 144 20.15 8.58 -12.79
C LYS A 144 20.20 7.05 -12.88
N ILE A 145 20.59 6.54 -14.04
CA ILE A 145 20.72 5.09 -14.31
C ILE A 145 21.61 4.40 -13.25
N GLU A 146 22.68 5.05 -12.82
CA GLU A 146 23.59 4.51 -11.81
C GLU A 146 22.91 4.31 -10.45
N VAL A 147 22.04 5.24 -10.04
CA VAL A 147 21.27 5.15 -8.79
C VAL A 147 20.24 4.02 -8.86
N GLN A 148 19.57 3.87 -10.00
CA GLN A 148 18.64 2.77 -10.22
C GLN A 148 19.32 1.40 -10.20
N ALA A 149 20.48 1.28 -10.85
CA ALA A 149 21.27 0.05 -10.85
C ALA A 149 21.72 -0.33 -9.43
N GLU A 150 22.16 0.64 -8.63
CA GLU A 150 22.56 0.38 -7.24
C GLU A 150 21.37 0.02 -6.36
N ASN A 151 20.20 0.64 -6.55
CA ASN A 151 18.98 0.27 -5.86
C ASN A 151 18.55 -1.16 -6.19
N LEU A 152 18.52 -1.52 -7.47
CA LEU A 152 18.25 -2.90 -7.91
C LEU A 152 19.25 -3.89 -7.31
N ARG A 153 20.55 -3.54 -7.30
CA ARG A 153 21.59 -4.38 -6.68
C ARG A 153 21.31 -4.62 -5.20
N LYS A 154 20.95 -3.57 -4.43
CA LYS A 154 20.62 -3.70 -3.01
C LYS A 154 19.38 -4.55 -2.80
N MET A 155 18.36 -4.40 -3.65
CA MET A 155 17.17 -5.24 -3.61
C MET A 155 17.52 -6.72 -3.88
N PHE A 156 18.35 -7.02 -4.88
CA PHE A 156 18.80 -8.38 -5.14
C PHE A 156 19.64 -8.96 -4.01
N LEU A 157 20.49 -8.15 -3.36
CA LEU A 157 21.24 -8.59 -2.18
C LEU A 157 20.32 -8.89 -0.98
N ALA A 158 19.28 -8.11 -0.77
CA ALA A 158 18.27 -8.40 0.25
C ALA A 158 17.51 -9.69 -0.06
N MET A 159 17.08 -9.89 -1.32
CA MET A 159 16.45 -11.13 -1.79
C MET A 159 17.35 -12.37 -1.62
N ALA A 160 18.67 -12.21 -1.84
CA ALA A 160 19.63 -13.31 -1.69
C ALA A 160 19.80 -13.72 -0.22
N LYS A 161 19.52 -12.83 0.73
CA LYS A 161 19.50 -13.14 2.16
C LYS A 161 18.21 -13.81 2.59
N ASP A 162 17.09 -13.20 2.27
CA ASP A 162 15.75 -13.74 2.52
C ASP A 162 14.75 -13.14 1.53
N ILE A 163 14.12 -14.01 0.73
CA ILE A 163 13.15 -13.60 -0.28
C ILE A 163 11.89 -12.96 0.32
N ARG A 164 11.56 -13.29 1.58
CA ARG A 164 10.39 -12.76 2.27
C ARG A 164 10.44 -11.24 2.43
N VAL A 165 11.65 -10.67 2.55
CA VAL A 165 11.85 -9.20 2.62
C VAL A 165 11.24 -8.50 1.40
N ILE A 166 11.47 -9.03 0.19
CA ILE A 166 10.90 -8.43 -1.02
C ILE A 166 9.40 -8.73 -1.17
N MET A 167 8.93 -9.88 -0.65
CA MET A 167 7.50 -10.20 -0.61
C MET A 167 6.73 -9.19 0.24
N ILE A 168 7.25 -8.88 1.44
CA ILE A 168 6.68 -7.85 2.32
C ILE A 168 6.70 -6.49 1.62
N LYS A 169 7.82 -6.14 0.99
CA LYS A 169 7.94 -4.85 0.26
C LYS A 169 7.02 -4.74 -0.94
N LEU A 170 6.74 -5.84 -1.65
CA LEU A 170 5.75 -5.88 -2.73
C LEU A 170 4.32 -5.70 -2.20
N ALA A 171 3.99 -6.31 -1.06
CA ALA A 171 2.69 -6.15 -0.41
C ALA A 171 2.48 -4.71 0.10
N ASP A 172 3.50 -4.11 0.72
CA ASP A 172 3.53 -2.69 1.10
C ASP A 172 3.30 -1.78 -0.12
N ARG A 173 4.09 -1.98 -1.19
CA ARG A 173 3.96 -1.22 -2.43
C ARG A 173 2.56 -1.34 -3.03
N LEU A 174 2.00 -2.54 -3.05
CA LEU A 174 0.66 -2.78 -3.59
C LEU A 174 -0.40 -2.01 -2.79
N HIS A 175 -0.36 -2.07 -1.45
CA HIS A 175 -1.31 -1.30 -0.64
C HIS A 175 -1.13 0.22 -0.80
N ASN A 176 0.11 0.71 -0.89
CA ASN A 176 0.39 2.10 -1.17
C ASN A 176 -0.15 2.54 -2.55
N MET A 177 -0.08 1.69 -3.57
CA MET A 177 -0.67 1.96 -4.88
C MET A 177 -2.21 1.96 -4.85
N ARG A 178 -2.84 1.09 -4.06
CA ARG A 178 -4.30 1.08 -3.87
C ARG A 178 -4.84 2.37 -3.23
N THR A 179 -4.02 3.06 -2.44
CA THR A 179 -4.38 4.31 -1.75
C THR A 179 -3.76 5.56 -2.40
N MET A 180 -3.23 5.43 -3.62
CA MET A 180 -2.48 6.49 -4.31
C MET A 180 -3.32 7.73 -4.64
N GLN A 181 -4.65 7.61 -4.72
CA GLN A 181 -5.56 8.75 -4.97
C GLN A 181 -5.48 9.87 -3.92
N TYR A 182 -5.03 9.57 -2.72
CA TYR A 182 -4.85 10.55 -1.64
C TYR A 182 -3.50 11.28 -1.68
N GLN A 183 -2.63 10.93 -2.62
CA GLN A 183 -1.33 11.58 -2.80
C GLN A 183 -1.43 12.75 -3.80
N SER A 184 -0.44 13.68 -3.74
CA SER A 184 -0.35 14.75 -4.73
C SER A 184 -0.10 14.20 -6.15
N PRO A 185 -0.57 14.88 -7.22
CA PRO A 185 -0.37 14.43 -8.59
C PRO A 185 1.10 14.13 -8.94
N ALA A 186 2.04 14.95 -8.44
CA ALA A 186 3.46 14.71 -8.64
C ALA A 186 3.93 13.39 -8.01
N LYS A 187 3.49 13.08 -6.77
CA LYS A 187 3.78 11.80 -6.11
C LYS A 187 3.09 10.62 -6.76
N GLN A 188 1.88 10.81 -7.28
CA GLN A 188 1.17 9.75 -8.03
C GLN A 188 2.00 9.30 -9.23
N VAL A 189 2.50 10.24 -10.03
CA VAL A 189 3.34 9.95 -11.20
C VAL A 189 4.68 9.35 -10.80
N GLU A 190 5.38 9.94 -9.81
CA GLU A 190 6.68 9.46 -9.33
C GLU A 190 6.59 8.01 -8.84
N LYS A 191 5.65 7.72 -7.94
CA LYS A 191 5.51 6.39 -7.34
C LYS A 191 4.97 5.35 -8.31
N SER A 192 4.12 5.75 -9.25
CA SER A 192 3.66 4.84 -10.32
C SER A 192 4.79 4.47 -11.27
N ARG A 193 5.67 5.42 -11.61
CA ARG A 193 6.85 5.16 -12.44
C ARG A 193 7.84 4.22 -11.74
N GLU A 194 8.18 4.52 -10.49
CA GLU A 194 9.00 3.63 -9.65
C GLU A 194 8.42 2.21 -9.57
N THR A 195 7.10 2.11 -9.44
CA THR A 195 6.41 0.82 -9.37
C THR A 195 6.53 0.04 -10.68
N MET A 196 6.31 0.69 -11.81
CA MET A 196 6.39 0.07 -13.14
C MET A 196 7.82 -0.28 -13.53
N ASP A 197 8.81 0.54 -13.15
CA ASP A 197 10.21 0.33 -13.52
C ASP A 197 10.92 -0.71 -12.65
N ILE A 198 10.49 -0.88 -11.39
CA ILE A 198 11.19 -1.72 -10.41
C ILE A 198 10.31 -2.84 -9.87
N TYR A 199 9.18 -2.51 -9.21
CA TYR A 199 8.43 -3.49 -8.42
C TYR A 199 7.63 -4.48 -9.27
N ALA A 200 6.98 -4.03 -10.33
CA ALA A 200 6.23 -4.91 -11.23
C ALA A 200 7.15 -5.91 -11.97
N PRO A 201 8.34 -5.52 -12.49
CA PRO A 201 9.32 -6.46 -13.02
C PRO A 201 9.83 -7.48 -11.99
N ILE A 202 10.02 -7.09 -10.74
CA ILE A 202 10.43 -8.02 -9.68
C ILE A 202 9.30 -9.02 -9.39
N ALA A 203 8.06 -8.55 -9.21
CA ALA A 203 6.90 -9.42 -9.02
C ALA A 203 6.73 -10.42 -10.19
N HIS A 204 6.99 -9.97 -11.43
CA HIS A 204 6.98 -10.84 -12.61
C HIS A 204 8.04 -11.94 -12.54
N ARG A 205 9.29 -11.60 -12.19
CA ARG A 205 10.39 -12.57 -12.07
C ARG A 205 10.17 -13.57 -10.96
N LEU A 206 9.49 -13.17 -9.89
CA LEU A 206 9.10 -14.06 -8.79
C LEU A 206 7.86 -14.90 -9.09
N GLY A 207 7.23 -14.72 -10.25
CA GLY A 207 6.02 -15.46 -10.63
C GLY A 207 4.75 -15.01 -9.90
N ILE A 208 4.78 -13.88 -9.16
CA ILE A 208 3.64 -13.37 -8.39
C ILE A 208 2.72 -12.56 -9.32
N SER A 209 2.08 -13.28 -10.25
CA SER A 209 1.29 -12.67 -11.33
C SER A 209 0.14 -11.80 -10.80
N LYS A 210 -0.50 -12.17 -9.68
CA LYS A 210 -1.59 -11.42 -9.06
C LYS A 210 -1.13 -10.01 -8.68
N ILE A 211 -0.01 -9.89 -7.96
CA ILE A 211 0.57 -8.59 -7.56
C ILE A 211 1.04 -7.82 -8.79
N LYS A 212 1.75 -8.48 -9.71
CA LYS A 212 2.29 -7.84 -10.93
C LYS A 212 1.20 -7.16 -11.76
N VAL A 213 0.11 -7.87 -12.05
CA VAL A 213 -0.99 -7.34 -12.87
C VAL A 213 -1.65 -6.14 -12.18
N GLU A 214 -1.90 -6.22 -10.87
CA GLU A 214 -2.52 -5.13 -10.14
C GLU A 214 -1.59 -3.90 -10.03
N LEU A 215 -0.28 -4.11 -9.83
CA LEU A 215 0.70 -3.02 -9.84
C LEU A 215 0.78 -2.31 -11.19
N ASP A 216 0.73 -3.06 -12.30
CA ASP A 216 0.71 -2.49 -13.64
C ASP A 216 -0.57 -1.66 -13.88
N ASP A 217 -1.74 -2.22 -13.55
CA ASP A 217 -3.02 -1.55 -13.74
C ASP A 217 -3.09 -0.24 -12.94
N LEU A 218 -2.72 -0.30 -11.65
CA LEU A 218 -2.70 0.87 -10.78
C LEU A 218 -1.68 1.92 -11.24
N SER A 219 -0.51 1.50 -11.73
CA SER A 219 0.51 2.43 -12.25
C SER A 219 0.06 3.08 -13.56
N MET A 220 -0.53 2.30 -14.47
CA MET A 220 -1.05 2.80 -15.75
C MET A 220 -2.12 3.87 -15.55
N LYS A 221 -2.99 3.72 -14.54
CA LYS A 221 -4.03 4.68 -14.19
C LYS A 221 -3.50 6.10 -14.00
N TYR A 222 -2.30 6.25 -13.41
CA TYR A 222 -1.68 7.56 -13.13
C TYR A 222 -0.66 8.00 -14.17
N LEU A 223 -0.02 7.06 -14.88
CA LEU A 223 0.97 7.37 -15.90
C LEU A 223 0.33 7.65 -17.27
N MET A 224 -0.74 6.95 -17.61
CA MET A 224 -1.42 7.00 -18.92
C MET A 224 -2.94 7.00 -18.73
N PRO A 225 -3.52 8.02 -18.08
CA PRO A 225 -4.93 8.02 -17.67
C PRO A 225 -5.91 7.89 -18.84
N ASP A 226 -5.63 8.52 -19.99
CA ASP A 226 -6.50 8.45 -21.16
C ASP A 226 -6.53 7.02 -21.72
N THR A 227 -5.37 6.41 -21.90
CA THR A 227 -5.24 5.02 -22.38
C THR A 227 -5.88 4.05 -21.40
N TYR A 228 -5.67 4.25 -20.08
CA TYR A 228 -6.29 3.43 -19.03
C TYR A 228 -7.82 3.49 -19.13
N ASN A 229 -8.41 4.70 -19.21
CA ASN A 229 -9.84 4.89 -19.28
C ASN A 229 -10.45 4.26 -20.55
N ASP A 230 -9.76 4.33 -21.69
CA ASP A 230 -10.20 3.72 -22.93
C ASP A 230 -10.17 2.18 -22.85
N LEU A 231 -9.13 1.60 -22.25
CA LEU A 231 -9.06 0.15 -21.99
C LEU A 231 -10.16 -0.32 -21.04
N VAL A 232 -10.43 0.41 -19.97
CA VAL A 232 -11.52 0.08 -19.03
C VAL A 232 -12.86 0.04 -19.77
N LYS A 233 -13.16 1.06 -20.58
CA LYS A 233 -14.39 1.08 -21.41
C LYS A 233 -14.50 -0.14 -22.35
N GLN A 234 -13.40 -0.49 -23.04
CA GLN A 234 -13.38 -1.65 -23.93
C GLN A 234 -13.58 -2.98 -23.18
N VAL A 235 -12.98 -3.11 -21.99
CA VAL A 235 -13.15 -4.26 -21.11
C VAL A 235 -14.59 -4.39 -20.64
N ASP A 236 -15.22 -3.28 -20.26
CA ASP A 236 -16.62 -3.27 -19.80
C ASP A 236 -17.61 -3.59 -20.91
N ILE A 237 -17.41 -3.07 -22.13
CA ILE A 237 -18.23 -3.41 -23.30
C ILE A 237 -18.20 -4.93 -23.57
N ASN A 238 -17.08 -5.58 -23.41
CA ASN A 238 -16.91 -7.03 -23.66
C ASN A 238 -17.26 -7.91 -22.46
N ARG A 239 -17.53 -7.33 -21.28
CA ARG A 239 -17.79 -8.06 -20.03
C ARG A 239 -18.98 -9.02 -20.12
N PRO A 240 -20.18 -8.62 -20.65
CA PRO A 240 -21.33 -9.52 -20.71
C PRO A 240 -21.06 -10.78 -21.54
N GLY A 241 -20.33 -10.63 -22.65
CA GLY A 241 -19.97 -11.76 -23.51
C GLY A 241 -19.03 -12.76 -22.79
N ARG A 242 -18.02 -12.24 -22.08
CA ARG A 242 -17.10 -13.08 -21.30
C ARG A 242 -17.80 -13.81 -20.14
N GLU A 243 -18.67 -13.10 -19.40
CA GLU A 243 -19.45 -13.70 -18.31
C GLU A 243 -20.37 -14.83 -18.82
N ALA A 244 -20.98 -14.67 -19.98
CA ALA A 244 -21.80 -15.72 -20.59
C ALA A 244 -20.99 -16.97 -20.95
N VAL A 245 -19.76 -16.79 -21.49
CA VAL A 245 -18.86 -17.91 -21.80
C VAL A 245 -18.40 -18.62 -20.52
N ILE A 246 -18.01 -17.86 -19.49
CA ILE A 246 -17.59 -18.43 -18.19
C ILE A 246 -18.72 -19.24 -17.57
N LYS A 247 -19.95 -18.69 -17.51
CA LYS A 247 -21.12 -19.39 -16.98
C LYS A 247 -21.41 -20.70 -17.74
N ARG A 248 -21.24 -20.69 -19.08
CA ARG A 248 -21.38 -21.89 -19.88
C ARG A 248 -20.33 -22.96 -19.53
N ILE A 249 -19.05 -22.57 -19.43
CA ILE A 249 -17.95 -23.47 -19.07
C ILE A 249 -18.17 -24.08 -17.68
N ILE A 250 -18.52 -23.24 -16.67
CA ILE A 250 -18.80 -23.72 -15.30
C ILE A 250 -19.93 -24.75 -15.32
N LYS A 251 -20.99 -24.51 -16.10
CA LYS A 251 -22.10 -25.48 -16.24
C LYS A 251 -21.68 -26.79 -16.89
N GLU A 252 -20.84 -26.74 -17.93
CA GLU A 252 -20.34 -27.93 -18.63
C GLU A 252 -19.40 -28.77 -17.74
N VAL A 253 -18.47 -28.09 -17.03
CA VAL A 253 -17.52 -28.78 -16.11
C VAL A 253 -18.20 -29.30 -14.85
N GLY A 254 -19.18 -28.60 -14.32
CA GLY A 254 -19.94 -29.02 -13.12
C GLY A 254 -20.96 -30.11 -13.34
N MET A 255 -21.14 -30.57 -14.59
CA MET A 255 -21.98 -31.73 -14.93
C MET A 255 -21.19 -33.05 -15.07
N HIS A 256 -19.89 -33.03 -14.84
CA HIS A 256 -18.96 -34.17 -14.79
C HIS A 256 -18.41 -34.36 -13.39
#